data_fe9be8d4fc0b9af3097e700ba5076eca
#
_entry.id   fe9be8d4fc0b9af3097e700ba5076eca
#
_cell.length_a   1.000
_cell.length_b   1.000
_cell.length_c   1.000
_cell.angle_alpha   90.00
_cell.angle_beta   90.00
_cell.angle_gamma   90.00
#
_symmetry.space_group_name_H-M   'P 1'
#
loop_
_entity.id
_entity.type
_entity.pdbx_description
1 polymer ?
#
loop_
_entity_poly.entity_id
_entity_poly.type
_entity_poly.pdbx_seq_one_letter_code
_entity_poly.pdbx_strand_id
1 'polypeptide(L)'
;IVTGISLMLLFIFVGKLLGLSESLGFLTVLIAHITFNLPYVILSVIPKLKQTDPNLPEAAMDLGCTPVKAFFKVMLPSISTGIITGFIMAFTLSLDDFVISYFTCGHYQTLPIVIYSMTKKTVKPDAYALSTLIFITVFVLLILYNVLQTKSEKKSQTKERI
;
A
#
# COMPACT_ATOMS: atom_id res chain seq x y z
N ILE A 1 -15.41 3.64 -10.48
CA ILE A 1 -15.70 4.84 -11.28
C ILE A 1 -16.26 5.94 -10.39
N VAL A 2 -17.29 5.69 -9.60
CA VAL A 2 -17.92 6.70 -8.70
C VAL A 2 -16.90 7.32 -7.77
N THR A 3 -16.07 6.52 -7.09
CA THR A 3 -14.99 7.01 -6.21
C THR A 3 -13.97 7.89 -6.95
N GLY A 4 -13.57 7.51 -8.16
CA GLY A 4 -12.64 8.30 -8.97
C GLY A 4 -13.19 9.66 -9.35
N ILE A 5 -14.45 9.72 -9.79
CA ILE A 5 -15.13 10.99 -10.14
C ILE A 5 -15.30 11.86 -8.88
N SER A 6 -15.70 11.27 -7.75
CA SER A 6 -15.88 12.00 -6.49
C SER A 6 -14.58 12.62 -6.01
N LEU A 7 -13.46 11.90 -6.08
CA LEU A 7 -12.14 12.42 -5.73
C LEU A 7 -11.70 13.54 -6.70
N MET A 8 -11.94 13.36 -8.00
CA MET A 8 -11.65 14.41 -8.99
C MET A 8 -12.40 15.71 -8.66
N LEU A 9 -13.70 15.63 -8.41
CA LEU A 9 -14.52 16.79 -8.07
C LEU A 9 -14.07 17.44 -6.76
N LEU A 10 -13.74 16.63 -5.76
CA LEU A 10 -13.20 17.11 -4.48
C LEU A 10 -11.89 17.90 -4.70
N PHE A 11 -10.95 17.35 -5.47
CA PHE A 11 -9.66 18.02 -5.73
C PHE A 11 -9.81 19.30 -6.54
N ILE A 12 -10.72 19.33 -7.52
CA ILE A 12 -11.03 20.56 -8.28
C ILE A 12 -11.65 21.62 -7.36
N PHE A 13 -12.57 21.21 -6.49
CA PHE A 13 -13.20 22.13 -5.54
C PHE A 13 -12.18 22.69 -4.56
N VAL A 14 -11.36 21.85 -3.93
CA VAL A 14 -10.31 22.27 -3.00
C VAL A 14 -9.25 23.12 -3.70
N GLY A 15 -8.85 22.76 -4.92
CA GLY A 15 -7.90 23.53 -5.72
C GLY A 15 -8.39 24.94 -6.03
N LYS A 16 -9.67 25.09 -6.38
CA LYS A 16 -10.30 26.40 -6.57
C LYS A 16 -10.35 27.23 -5.27
N LEU A 17 -10.66 26.58 -4.14
CA LEU A 17 -10.71 27.25 -2.84
C LEU A 17 -9.32 27.76 -2.41
N LEU A 18 -8.26 27.04 -2.75
CA LEU A 18 -6.87 27.39 -2.43
C LEU A 18 -6.22 28.29 -3.50
N GLY A 19 -6.93 28.64 -4.57
CA GLY A 19 -6.42 29.49 -5.64
C GLY A 19 -5.33 28.83 -6.51
N LEU A 20 -5.28 27.49 -6.54
CA LEU A 20 -4.33 26.74 -7.34
C LEU A 20 -4.82 26.71 -8.80
N SER A 21 -4.01 27.17 -9.75
CA SER A 21 -4.34 27.17 -11.18
C SER A 21 -4.40 25.76 -11.80
N GLU A 22 -3.58 24.84 -11.27
CA GLU A 22 -3.61 23.42 -11.64
C GLU A 22 -4.01 22.58 -10.42
N SER A 23 -5.26 22.12 -10.42
CA SER A 23 -5.81 21.36 -9.29
C SER A 23 -5.56 19.85 -9.39
N LEU A 24 -5.16 19.34 -10.55
CA LEU A 24 -4.92 17.90 -10.78
C LEU A 24 -3.48 17.67 -11.22
N GLY A 25 -2.80 16.71 -10.60
CA GLY A 25 -1.41 16.41 -10.88
C GLY A 25 -0.87 15.25 -10.05
N PHE A 26 0.44 15.13 -9.94
CA PHE A 26 1.10 14.07 -9.19
C PHE A 26 0.63 14.00 -7.72
N LEU A 27 0.50 15.14 -7.04
CA LEU A 27 0.06 15.18 -5.64
C LEU A 27 -1.36 14.67 -5.45
N THR A 28 -2.27 14.99 -6.36
CA THR A 28 -3.67 14.49 -6.29
C THR A 28 -3.75 13.01 -6.51
N VAL A 29 -2.97 12.44 -7.45
CA VAL A 29 -2.83 10.99 -7.62
C VAL A 29 -2.29 10.35 -6.35
N LEU A 30 -1.21 10.89 -5.77
CA LEU A 30 -0.61 10.35 -4.57
C LEU A 30 -1.59 10.32 -3.39
N ILE A 31 -2.28 11.43 -3.13
CA ILE A 31 -3.27 11.53 -2.05
C ILE A 31 -4.45 10.58 -2.31
N ALA A 32 -4.93 10.50 -3.54
CA ALA A 32 -6.00 9.60 -3.93
C ALA A 32 -5.65 8.13 -3.66
N HIS A 33 -4.46 7.71 -4.08
CA HIS A 33 -3.96 6.33 -3.84
C HIS A 33 -3.77 6.04 -2.36
N ILE A 34 -3.20 6.97 -1.58
CA ILE A 34 -3.07 6.81 -0.13
C ILE A 34 -4.45 6.65 0.51
N THR A 35 -5.39 7.53 0.19
CA THR A 35 -6.75 7.52 0.77
C THR A 35 -7.49 6.23 0.44
N PHE A 36 -7.38 5.76 -0.80
CA PHE A 36 -8.05 4.53 -1.25
C PHE A 36 -7.42 3.27 -0.64
N ASN A 37 -6.09 3.21 -0.52
CA ASN A 37 -5.39 2.04 -0.01
C ASN A 37 -5.38 1.98 1.53
N LEU A 38 -5.57 3.10 2.23
CA LEU A 38 -5.54 3.17 3.69
C LEU A 38 -6.45 2.13 4.38
N PRO A 39 -7.73 1.95 3.99
CA PRO A 39 -8.60 0.94 4.58
C PRO A 39 -8.04 -0.48 4.48
N TYR A 40 -7.43 -0.85 3.36
CA TYR A 40 -6.86 -2.17 3.14
C TYR A 40 -5.64 -2.44 4.02
N VAL A 41 -4.78 -1.42 4.19
CA VAL A 41 -3.64 -1.49 5.11
C VAL A 41 -4.12 -1.66 6.55
N ILE A 42 -5.12 -0.88 6.97
CA ILE A 42 -5.72 -0.98 8.32
C ILE A 42 -6.29 -2.39 8.55
N LEU A 43 -7.05 -2.92 7.58
CA LEU A 43 -7.62 -4.27 7.67
C LEU A 43 -6.55 -5.38 7.73
N SER A 44 -5.36 -5.14 7.21
CA SER A 44 -4.23 -6.07 7.31
C SER A 44 -3.53 -6.02 8.67
N VAL A 45 -3.48 -4.84 9.29
CA VAL A 45 -2.77 -4.63 10.57
C VAL A 45 -3.64 -4.99 11.77
N ILE A 46 -4.95 -4.70 11.74
CA ILE A 46 -5.87 -4.94 12.88
C ILE A 46 -5.84 -6.38 13.38
N PRO A 47 -5.89 -7.43 12.54
CA PRO A 47 -5.84 -8.81 13.03
C PRO A 47 -4.54 -9.13 13.77
N LYS A 48 -3.41 -8.61 13.30
CA LYS A 48 -2.12 -8.81 13.97
C LYS A 48 -2.05 -8.07 15.30
N LEU A 49 -2.60 -6.87 15.35
CA LEU A 49 -2.71 -6.12 16.61
C LEU A 49 -3.57 -6.86 17.64
N LYS A 50 -4.69 -7.45 17.21
CA LYS A 50 -5.57 -8.24 18.10
C LYS A 50 -4.96 -9.57 18.56
N GLN A 51 -4.04 -10.14 17.80
CA GLN A 51 -3.29 -11.36 18.16
C GLN A 51 -2.11 -11.08 19.10
N THR A 52 -1.68 -9.83 19.21
CA THR A 52 -0.60 -9.41 20.11
C THR A 52 -1.16 -9.25 21.51
N ASP A 53 -0.43 -9.74 22.53
CA ASP A 53 -0.84 -9.59 23.94
C ASP A 53 -0.94 -8.08 24.29
N PRO A 54 -2.10 -7.63 24.76
CA PRO A 54 -2.32 -6.22 25.10
C PRO A 54 -1.43 -5.74 26.25
N ASN A 55 -0.93 -6.63 27.12
CA ASN A 55 -0.08 -6.30 28.27
C ASN A 55 1.40 -6.10 27.89
N LEU A 56 1.82 -6.48 26.68
CA LEU A 56 3.22 -6.34 26.24
C LEU A 56 3.79 -4.92 26.38
N PRO A 57 3.08 -3.84 26.00
CA PRO A 57 3.57 -2.49 26.21
C PRO A 57 3.71 -2.11 27.68
N GLU A 58 2.77 -2.55 28.54
CA GLU A 58 2.80 -2.30 29.99
C GLU A 58 3.98 -3.01 30.65
N ALA A 59 4.18 -4.29 30.34
CA ALA A 59 5.33 -5.05 30.82
C ALA A 59 6.67 -4.42 30.40
N ALA A 60 6.76 -3.86 29.19
CA ALA A 60 7.95 -3.13 28.74
C ALA A 60 8.15 -1.83 29.51
N MET A 61 7.09 -1.14 29.89
CA MET A 61 7.17 0.08 30.70
C MET A 61 7.58 -0.23 32.15
N ASP A 62 7.11 -1.32 32.71
CA ASP A 62 7.52 -1.81 34.04
C ASP A 62 9.02 -2.13 34.10
N LEU A 63 9.58 -2.56 32.96
CA LEU A 63 11.03 -2.76 32.81
C LEU A 63 11.82 -1.46 32.53
N GLY A 64 11.19 -0.29 32.70
CA GLY A 64 11.82 1.02 32.56
C GLY A 64 11.84 1.61 31.14
N CYS A 65 11.10 1.04 30.21
CA CYS A 65 10.93 1.63 28.90
C CYS A 65 9.97 2.83 28.93
N THR A 66 10.29 3.89 28.19
CA THR A 66 9.31 4.95 27.95
C THR A 66 8.22 4.45 26.98
N PRO A 67 6.99 5.00 27.01
CA PRO A 67 5.89 4.57 26.13
C PRO A 67 6.28 4.52 24.63
N VAL A 68 7.03 5.53 24.18
CA VAL A 68 7.53 5.59 22.80
C VAL A 68 8.52 4.45 22.50
N LYS A 69 9.43 4.13 23.44
CA LYS A 69 10.37 3.02 23.28
C LYS A 69 9.64 1.66 23.30
N ALA A 70 8.63 1.49 24.15
CA ALA A 70 7.80 0.30 24.21
C ALA A 70 7.08 0.08 22.87
N PHE A 71 6.51 1.13 22.29
CA PHE A 71 5.89 1.06 20.97
C PHE A 71 6.87 0.60 19.88
N PHE A 72 8.01 1.27 19.71
CA PHE A 72 8.95 0.95 18.63
C PHE A 72 9.72 -0.36 18.83
N LYS A 73 10.04 -0.74 20.07
CA LYS A 73 10.87 -1.93 20.36
C LYS A 73 10.05 -3.21 20.55
N VAL A 74 8.80 -3.09 20.99
CA VAL A 74 7.98 -4.25 21.36
C VAL A 74 6.77 -4.37 20.45
N MET A 75 5.94 -3.32 20.36
CA MET A 75 4.68 -3.38 19.65
C MET A 75 4.88 -3.40 18.13
N LEU A 76 5.70 -2.49 17.59
CA LEU A 76 5.93 -2.38 16.15
C LEU A 76 6.53 -3.67 15.53
N PRO A 77 7.54 -4.34 16.13
CA PRO A 77 8.00 -5.63 15.64
C PRO A 77 6.95 -6.73 15.69
N SER A 78 6.09 -6.75 16.71
CA SER A 78 5.03 -7.75 16.85
C SER A 78 3.98 -7.65 15.75
N ILE A 79 3.65 -6.45 15.30
CA ILE A 79 2.68 -6.20 14.21
C ILE A 79 3.34 -6.07 12.83
N SER A 80 4.66 -6.19 12.73
CA SER A 80 5.42 -5.95 11.49
C SER A 80 4.94 -6.82 10.32
N THR A 81 4.56 -8.06 10.57
CA THR A 81 3.99 -8.96 9.55
C THR A 81 2.72 -8.37 8.93
N GLY A 82 1.83 -7.80 9.75
CA GLY A 82 0.62 -7.12 9.28
C GLY A 82 0.93 -5.87 8.46
N ILE A 83 1.93 -5.10 8.88
CA ILE A 83 2.37 -3.89 8.15
C ILE A 83 2.94 -4.27 6.79
N ILE A 84 3.81 -5.29 6.73
CA ILE A 84 4.39 -5.77 5.47
C ILE A 84 3.31 -6.29 4.53
N THR A 85 2.35 -7.07 5.04
CA THR A 85 1.21 -7.55 4.25
C THR A 85 0.38 -6.39 3.71
N GLY A 86 0.06 -5.41 4.55
CA GLY A 86 -0.67 -4.20 4.15
C GLY A 86 0.07 -3.38 3.10
N PHE A 87 1.39 -3.24 3.24
CA PHE A 87 2.23 -2.55 2.26
C PHE A 87 2.22 -3.24 0.89
N ILE A 88 2.37 -4.56 0.84
CA ILE A 88 2.34 -5.32 -0.41
C ILE A 88 0.96 -5.23 -1.06
N MET A 89 -0.12 -5.31 -0.27
CA MET A 89 -1.49 -5.14 -0.76
C MET A 89 -1.70 -3.74 -1.36
N ALA A 90 -1.30 -2.70 -0.64
CA ALA A 90 -1.40 -1.32 -1.12
C ALA A 90 -0.58 -1.09 -2.39
N PHE A 91 0.63 -1.65 -2.46
CA PHE A 91 1.48 -1.57 -3.64
C PHE A 91 0.82 -2.25 -4.85
N THR A 92 0.29 -3.46 -4.68
CA THR A 92 -0.37 -4.21 -5.77
C THR A 92 -1.63 -3.47 -6.26
N LEU A 93 -2.48 -3.01 -5.34
CA LEU A 93 -3.68 -2.24 -5.67
C LEU A 93 -3.34 -0.92 -6.37
N SER A 94 -2.29 -0.23 -5.93
CA SER A 94 -1.84 1.01 -6.55
C SER A 94 -1.30 0.82 -7.97
N LEU A 95 -0.66 -0.33 -8.26
CA LEU A 95 -0.20 -0.65 -9.62
C LEU A 95 -1.33 -0.96 -10.58
N ASP A 96 -2.41 -1.58 -10.10
CA ASP A 96 -3.56 -2.00 -10.94
C ASP A 96 -4.64 -0.92 -11.05
N ASP A 97 -4.56 0.15 -10.26
CA ASP A 97 -5.60 1.17 -10.22
C ASP A 97 -5.54 2.11 -11.43
N PHE A 98 -6.29 1.74 -12.45
CA PHE A 98 -6.54 2.57 -13.63
C PHE A 98 -7.57 3.68 -13.35
N VAL A 99 -8.64 3.36 -12.62
CA VAL A 99 -9.82 4.24 -12.54
C VAL A 99 -9.52 5.52 -11.76
N ILE A 100 -8.98 5.40 -10.57
CA ILE A 100 -8.65 6.58 -9.74
C ILE A 100 -7.57 7.40 -10.42
N SER A 101 -6.52 6.72 -10.92
CA SER A 101 -5.45 7.36 -11.70
C SER A 101 -6.00 8.17 -12.88
N TYR A 102 -6.91 7.61 -13.66
CA TYR A 102 -7.47 8.26 -14.85
C TYR A 102 -8.19 9.57 -14.54
N PHE A 103 -8.93 9.62 -13.42
CA PHE A 103 -9.67 10.82 -13.03
C PHE A 103 -8.84 11.86 -12.26
N THR A 104 -7.73 11.45 -11.64
CA THR A 104 -6.96 12.33 -10.74
C THR A 104 -5.60 12.76 -11.28
N CYS A 105 -5.12 12.15 -12.39
CA CYS A 105 -3.76 12.38 -12.89
C CYS A 105 -3.55 13.72 -13.60
N GLY A 106 -4.60 14.38 -14.09
CA GLY A 106 -4.45 15.59 -14.89
C GLY A 106 -3.58 15.36 -16.12
N HIS A 107 -2.43 16.01 -16.18
CA HIS A 107 -1.46 15.86 -17.29
C HIS A 107 -0.46 14.71 -17.11
N TYR A 108 -0.38 14.10 -15.92
CA TYR A 108 0.52 12.99 -15.65
C TYR A 108 -0.07 11.67 -16.13
N GLN A 109 0.78 10.80 -16.66
CA GLN A 109 0.37 9.46 -17.07
C GLN A 109 0.93 8.42 -16.10
N THR A 110 0.05 7.70 -15.44
CA THR A 110 0.42 6.53 -14.63
C THR A 110 0.57 5.30 -15.52
N LEU A 111 1.26 4.28 -15.01
CA LEU A 111 1.51 3.04 -15.74
C LEU A 111 0.22 2.38 -16.30
N PRO A 112 -0.87 2.23 -15.53
CA PRO A 112 -2.12 1.67 -16.05
C PRO A 112 -2.72 2.48 -17.20
N ILE A 113 -2.62 3.80 -17.16
CA ILE A 113 -3.12 4.68 -18.24
C ILE A 113 -2.31 4.49 -19.52
N VAL A 114 -0.98 4.38 -19.39
CA VAL A 114 -0.09 4.14 -20.54
C VAL A 114 -0.42 2.79 -21.18
N ILE A 115 -0.53 1.72 -20.38
CA ILE A 115 -0.89 0.38 -20.87
C ILE A 115 -2.26 0.43 -21.60
N TYR A 116 -3.27 1.06 -20.98
CA TYR A 116 -4.59 1.21 -21.58
C TYR A 116 -4.56 1.99 -22.89
N SER A 117 -3.77 3.06 -22.96
CA SER A 117 -3.61 3.85 -24.20
C SER A 117 -2.97 3.04 -25.32
N MET A 118 -2.04 2.14 -24.98
CA MET A 118 -1.39 1.24 -25.94
C MET A 118 -2.35 0.17 -26.46
N THR A 119 -3.30 -0.30 -25.65
CA THR A 119 -4.28 -1.31 -26.09
C THR A 119 -5.34 -0.77 -27.04
N LYS A 120 -5.62 0.54 -27.00
CA LYS A 120 -6.55 1.21 -27.94
C LYS A 120 -5.99 1.37 -29.36
N LYS A 121 -4.66 1.32 -29.51
CA LYS A 121 -3.97 1.36 -30.81
C LYS A 121 -3.47 -0.04 -31.12
N THR A 122 -2.93 -0.26 -32.33
CA THR A 122 -2.25 -1.52 -32.66
C THR A 122 -1.22 -1.83 -31.59
N VAL A 123 -1.41 -2.94 -30.84
CA VAL A 123 -0.55 -3.28 -29.70
C VAL A 123 0.86 -3.53 -30.21
N LYS A 124 1.80 -2.68 -29.82
CA LYS A 124 3.21 -2.82 -30.17
C LYS A 124 3.86 -3.92 -29.34
N PRO A 125 4.90 -4.61 -29.85
CA PRO A 125 5.65 -5.62 -29.09
C PRO A 125 6.18 -5.13 -27.74
N ASP A 126 6.48 -3.85 -27.63
CA ASP A 126 6.98 -3.20 -26.42
C ASP A 126 5.98 -3.29 -25.25
N ALA A 127 4.66 -3.25 -25.55
CA ALA A 127 3.62 -3.38 -24.52
C ALA A 127 3.57 -4.78 -23.93
N TYR A 128 3.80 -5.82 -24.74
CA TYR A 128 3.87 -7.20 -24.24
C TYR A 128 5.11 -7.41 -23.38
N ALA A 129 6.26 -6.86 -23.80
CA ALA A 129 7.50 -6.95 -23.03
C ALA A 129 7.35 -6.25 -21.66
N LEU A 130 6.75 -5.04 -21.62
CA LEU A 130 6.49 -4.32 -20.40
C LEU A 130 5.57 -5.10 -19.44
N SER A 131 4.46 -5.62 -19.97
CA SER A 131 3.50 -6.42 -19.17
C SER A 131 4.14 -7.69 -18.59
N THR A 132 4.96 -8.38 -19.37
CA THR A 132 5.69 -9.56 -18.92
C THR A 132 6.69 -9.21 -17.82
N LEU A 133 7.41 -8.10 -17.96
CA LEU A 133 8.41 -7.67 -16.98
C LEU A 133 7.74 -7.30 -15.64
N ILE A 134 6.61 -6.58 -15.69
CA ILE A 134 5.83 -6.25 -14.50
C ILE A 134 5.31 -7.52 -13.83
N PHE A 135 4.75 -8.45 -14.62
CA PHE A 135 4.25 -9.73 -14.08
C PHE A 135 5.35 -10.51 -13.36
N ILE A 136 6.51 -10.67 -14.00
CA ILE A 136 7.65 -11.36 -13.38
C ILE A 136 8.09 -10.65 -12.11
N THR A 137 8.17 -9.34 -12.11
CA THR A 137 8.59 -8.55 -10.94
C THR A 137 7.64 -8.77 -9.77
N VAL A 138 6.34 -8.63 -9.99
CA VAL A 138 5.32 -8.86 -8.95
C VAL A 138 5.34 -10.30 -8.47
N PHE A 139 5.48 -11.26 -9.38
CA PHE A 139 5.55 -12.69 -9.05
C PHE A 139 6.75 -13.04 -8.17
N VAL A 140 7.92 -12.50 -8.50
CA VAL A 140 9.13 -12.67 -7.69
C VAL A 140 8.97 -12.04 -6.31
N LEU A 141 8.40 -10.85 -6.22
CA LEU A 141 8.12 -10.19 -4.94
C LEU A 141 7.17 -11.03 -4.07
N LEU A 142 6.12 -11.60 -4.65
CA LEU A 142 5.17 -12.46 -3.93
C LEU A 142 5.84 -13.75 -3.42
N ILE A 143 6.69 -14.38 -4.23
CA ILE A 143 7.44 -15.56 -3.81
C ILE A 143 8.39 -15.21 -2.66
N LEU A 144 9.16 -14.15 -2.79
CA LEU A 144 10.07 -13.69 -1.74
C LEU A 144 9.32 -13.41 -0.45
N TYR A 145 8.19 -12.72 -0.54
CA TYR A 145 7.34 -12.46 0.62
C TYR A 145 6.86 -13.75 1.28
N ASN A 146 6.33 -14.70 0.51
CA ASN A 146 5.82 -15.97 1.03
C ASN A 146 6.93 -16.77 1.75
N VAL A 147 8.10 -16.84 1.14
CA VAL A 147 9.26 -17.52 1.73
C VAL A 147 9.71 -16.85 3.04
N LEU A 148 9.74 -15.52 3.08
CA LEU A 148 10.09 -14.78 4.28
C LEU A 148 9.08 -14.98 5.40
N GLN A 149 7.79 -14.93 5.08
CA GLN A 149 6.71 -15.15 6.04
C GLN A 149 6.78 -16.56 6.64
N THR A 150 6.92 -17.59 5.81
CA THR A 150 7.02 -18.99 6.27
C THR A 150 8.24 -19.22 7.18
N LYS A 151 9.38 -18.55 6.88
CA LYS A 151 10.56 -18.62 7.75
C LYS A 151 10.33 -17.92 9.10
N SER A 152 9.62 -16.81 9.11
CA SER A 152 9.28 -16.06 10.32
C SER A 152 8.37 -16.87 11.24
N GLU A 153 7.34 -17.50 10.69
CA GLU A 153 6.39 -18.34 11.44
C GLU A 153 7.07 -19.57 12.06
N LYS A 154 7.93 -20.25 11.30
CA LYS A 154 8.70 -21.39 11.81
C LYS A 154 9.63 -20.99 12.95
N LYS A 155 10.24 -19.81 12.90
CA LYS A 155 11.13 -19.31 13.95
C LYS A 155 10.37 -18.94 15.23
N SER A 156 9.12 -18.48 15.12
CA SER A 156 8.24 -18.20 16.25
C SER A 156 7.82 -19.49 16.96
N GLN A 157 7.36 -20.49 16.21
CA GLN A 157 6.94 -21.79 16.76
C GLN A 157 8.09 -22.56 17.45
N THR A 158 9.31 -22.44 16.96
CA THR A 158 10.47 -23.08 17.61
C THR A 158 10.81 -22.42 18.95
N LYS A 159 10.52 -21.12 19.10
CA LYS A 159 10.78 -20.36 20.34
C LYS A 159 9.73 -20.62 21.43
N GLU A 160 8.52 -21.04 21.06
CA GLU A 160 7.45 -21.41 22.01
C GLU A 160 7.57 -22.85 22.54
N ARG A 161 8.42 -23.68 21.91
CA ARG A 161 8.62 -25.09 22.31
C ARG A 161 9.82 -25.31 23.25
N ILE A 162 10.59 -24.28 23.54
CA ILE A 162 11.72 -24.28 24.48
C ILE A 162 11.36 -23.51 25.75
#